data_da4daac5a9b5d5f8d01b52b5f8263738
#
_entry.id   da4daac5a9b5d5f8d01b52b5f8263738
#
_cell.length_a   1.000
_cell.length_b   1.000
_cell.length_c   1.000
_cell.angle_alpha   90.00
_cell.angle_beta   90.00
_cell.angle_gamma   90.00
#
_symmetry.space_group_name_H-M   'P 1'
#
loop_
_entity.id
_entity.type
_entity.pdbx_description
1 polymer ?
#
loop_
_entity_poly.entity_id
_entity_poly.type
_entity_poly.pdbx_seq_one_letter_code
_entity_poly.pdbx_strand_id
1 'polypeptide(L)'
;ATFSTSNQHPFYAARMWATLDHLTGGRAAWNVVTSINHNQQANYGTERADADTRYDQAHEYLEVCRKLWDSWEEDAVVMDKEGAVFADATKVHRIEHEGQFFKSRGPLNVVQSPQNGPSILQAGTSPKGMDFAAQYADGIFAIQPRAENAAQYYADVKSRMDQFGRDPSHCRILFGAQPIIGESEDEAQEKQEEHNSLVPLDAGLTILSAH
;
A
#
# COMPACT_ATOMS: atom_id res chain seq x y z
N ALA A 1 1.98 -4.96 -7.10
CA ALA A 1 0.56 -5.39 -7.19
C ALA A 1 -0.29 -4.66 -6.15
N THR A 2 -1.62 -4.65 -6.31
CA THR A 2 -2.58 -4.10 -5.34
C THR A 2 -3.12 -5.23 -4.46
N PHE A 3 -3.15 -5.01 -3.15
CA PHE A 3 -3.66 -5.99 -2.19
C PHE A 3 -4.32 -5.26 -1.00
N SER A 4 -5.49 -5.76 -0.59
CA SER A 4 -6.29 -5.14 0.48
C SER A 4 -5.88 -5.64 1.87
N THR A 5 -5.88 -4.72 2.84
CA THR A 5 -5.69 -5.03 4.26
C THR A 5 -6.96 -5.56 4.94
N SER A 6 -8.10 -5.58 4.24
CA SER A 6 -9.40 -5.89 4.84
C SER A 6 -9.78 -7.37 4.78
N ASN A 7 -9.18 -8.16 3.87
CA ASN A 7 -9.75 -9.47 3.50
C ASN A 7 -8.90 -10.67 3.91
N GLN A 8 -7.66 -10.46 4.30
CA GLN A 8 -6.72 -11.53 4.64
C GLN A 8 -5.98 -11.20 5.94
N HIS A 9 -5.52 -12.21 6.65
CA HIS A 9 -4.71 -12.01 7.85
C HIS A 9 -3.30 -11.48 7.48
N PRO A 10 -2.70 -10.55 8.24
CA PRO A 10 -1.38 -9.97 7.94
C PRO A 10 -0.26 -11.01 7.88
N PHE A 11 -0.33 -12.11 8.63
CA PHE A 11 0.63 -13.21 8.52
C PHE A 11 0.65 -13.83 7.11
N TYR A 12 -0.52 -14.00 6.50
CA TYR A 12 -0.61 -14.50 5.13
C TYR A 12 -0.01 -13.51 4.13
N ALA A 13 -0.33 -12.22 4.28
CA ALA A 13 0.22 -11.18 3.41
C ALA A 13 1.73 -11.05 3.56
N ALA A 14 2.26 -11.01 4.78
CA ALA A 14 3.70 -10.94 5.04
C ALA A 14 4.45 -12.09 4.36
N ARG A 15 3.92 -13.32 4.48
CA ARG A 15 4.47 -14.50 3.83
C ARG A 15 4.44 -14.40 2.31
N MET A 16 3.30 -13.99 1.74
CA MET A 16 3.13 -13.84 0.29
C MET A 16 4.10 -12.80 -0.27
N TRP A 17 4.18 -11.64 0.36
CA TRP A 17 5.04 -10.55 -0.09
C TRP A 17 6.52 -10.88 0.03
N ALA A 18 6.98 -11.51 1.12
CA ALA A 18 8.34 -11.99 1.25
C ALA A 18 8.69 -13.02 0.18
N THR A 19 7.76 -13.95 -0.13
CA THR A 19 7.96 -14.92 -1.20
C THR A 19 8.07 -14.25 -2.58
N LEU A 20 7.19 -13.27 -2.88
CA LEU A 20 7.25 -12.51 -4.13
C LEU A 20 8.54 -11.70 -4.24
N ASP A 21 9.02 -11.15 -3.14
CA ASP A 21 10.25 -10.38 -3.11
C ASP A 21 11.47 -11.27 -3.43
N HIS A 22 11.53 -12.47 -2.88
CA HIS A 22 12.53 -13.48 -3.27
C HIS A 22 12.43 -13.84 -4.76
N LEU A 23 11.24 -14.14 -5.27
CA LEU A 23 11.02 -14.54 -6.67
C LEU A 23 11.35 -13.41 -7.66
N THR A 24 11.19 -12.18 -7.26
CA THR A 24 11.48 -11.00 -8.09
C THR A 24 12.90 -10.46 -7.89
N GLY A 25 13.68 -11.02 -6.95
CA GLY A 25 15.02 -10.53 -6.64
C GLY A 25 15.00 -9.09 -6.15
N GLY A 26 14.17 -8.78 -5.16
CA GLY A 26 14.10 -7.47 -4.54
C GLY A 26 13.35 -6.40 -5.37
N ARG A 27 12.31 -6.77 -6.13
CA ARG A 27 11.52 -5.83 -6.95
C ARG A 27 10.02 -5.88 -6.65
N ALA A 28 9.62 -6.51 -5.55
CA ALA A 28 8.23 -6.51 -5.13
C ALA A 28 7.80 -5.12 -4.63
N ALA A 29 6.59 -4.70 -5.04
CA ALA A 29 5.96 -3.49 -4.53
C ALA A 29 4.47 -3.74 -4.29
N TRP A 30 3.99 -3.27 -3.14
CA TRP A 30 2.62 -3.43 -2.68
C TRP A 30 1.89 -2.10 -2.64
N ASN A 31 0.90 -1.93 -3.53
CA ASN A 31 -0.07 -0.85 -3.39
C ASN A 31 -1.10 -1.26 -2.34
N VAL A 32 -0.98 -0.67 -1.17
CA VAL A 32 -1.84 -0.94 -0.01
C VAL A 32 -3.17 -0.22 -0.20
N VAL A 33 -4.27 -0.98 -0.13
CA VAL A 33 -5.62 -0.43 -0.20
C VAL A 33 -6.48 -0.94 0.96
N THR A 34 -7.43 -0.10 1.38
CA THR A 34 -8.37 -0.42 2.46
C THR A 34 -9.74 -0.87 1.94
N SER A 35 -9.86 -1.14 0.63
CA SER A 35 -11.07 -1.57 -0.09
C SER A 35 -12.27 -0.66 0.12
N ILE A 36 -12.65 0.06 -0.93
CA ILE A 36 -13.82 0.97 -0.92
C ILE A 36 -15.10 0.34 -1.49
N ASN A 37 -15.00 -0.80 -2.17
CA ASN A 37 -16.12 -1.42 -2.85
C ASN A 37 -16.85 -2.42 -1.94
N HIS A 38 -18.15 -2.21 -1.69
CA HIS A 38 -19.02 -3.11 -0.92
C HIS A 38 -19.07 -4.54 -1.48
N ASN A 39 -19.14 -4.68 -2.80
CA ASN A 39 -19.21 -5.99 -3.44
C ASN A 39 -17.99 -6.86 -3.20
N GLN A 40 -16.83 -6.25 -2.96
CA GLN A 40 -15.62 -6.99 -2.63
C GLN A 40 -15.76 -7.68 -1.27
N GLN A 41 -16.29 -7.00 -0.25
CA GLN A 41 -16.48 -7.57 1.08
C GLN A 41 -17.51 -8.71 1.09
N ALA A 42 -18.55 -8.60 0.29
CA ALA A 42 -19.57 -9.64 0.15
C ALA A 42 -19.00 -10.98 -0.34
N ASN A 43 -17.95 -10.97 -1.18
CA ASN A 43 -17.27 -12.19 -1.61
C ASN A 43 -16.51 -12.91 -0.49
N TYR A 44 -16.21 -12.21 0.60
CA TYR A 44 -15.56 -12.77 1.79
C TYR A 44 -16.53 -13.01 2.95
N GLY A 45 -17.83 -12.77 2.73
CA GLY A 45 -18.86 -12.95 3.75
C GLY A 45 -18.74 -11.99 4.93
N THR A 46 -18.14 -10.82 4.73
CA THR A 46 -17.92 -9.80 5.75
C THR A 46 -18.62 -8.50 5.39
N GLU A 47 -18.99 -7.72 6.41
CA GLU A 47 -19.48 -6.36 6.22
C GLU A 47 -18.34 -5.36 6.10
N ARG A 48 -18.56 -4.29 5.35
CA ARG A 48 -17.59 -3.22 5.21
C ARG A 48 -17.62 -2.32 6.43
N ALA A 49 -16.51 -2.21 7.14
CA ALA A 49 -16.34 -1.22 8.19
C ALA A 49 -16.31 0.22 7.62
N ASP A 50 -16.54 1.22 8.47
CA ASP A 50 -16.38 2.62 8.11
C ASP A 50 -14.94 2.96 7.71
N ALA A 51 -14.74 4.12 7.07
CA ALA A 51 -13.43 4.48 6.52
C ALA A 51 -12.35 4.61 7.59
N ASP A 52 -12.70 5.12 8.75
CA ASP A 52 -11.76 5.35 9.84
C ASP A 52 -11.28 4.05 10.46
N THR A 53 -12.21 3.14 10.74
CA THR A 53 -11.91 1.79 11.23
C THR A 53 -11.04 1.01 10.24
N ARG A 54 -11.28 1.14 8.93
CA ARG A 54 -10.44 0.48 7.92
C ARG A 54 -9.00 0.99 7.91
N TYR A 55 -8.77 2.29 8.13
CA TYR A 55 -7.41 2.82 8.25
C TYR A 55 -6.73 2.41 9.55
N ASP A 56 -7.46 2.41 10.68
CA ASP A 56 -6.93 1.93 11.96
C ASP A 56 -6.51 0.45 11.85
N GLN A 57 -7.35 -0.36 11.21
CA GLN A 57 -7.01 -1.75 10.90
C GLN A 57 -5.80 -1.88 9.96
N ALA A 58 -5.68 -1.01 8.95
CA ALA A 58 -4.56 -1.02 8.01
C ALA A 58 -3.24 -0.64 8.69
N HIS A 59 -3.25 0.28 9.65
CA HIS A 59 -2.08 0.62 10.47
C HIS A 59 -1.59 -0.60 11.24
N GLU A 60 -2.45 -1.26 12.00
CA GLU A 60 -2.09 -2.48 12.74
C GLU A 60 -1.65 -3.61 11.80
N TYR A 61 -2.32 -3.72 10.64
CA TYR A 61 -1.96 -4.70 9.62
C TYR A 61 -0.51 -4.55 9.14
N LEU A 62 -0.09 -3.34 8.78
CA LEU A 62 1.29 -3.08 8.34
C LEU A 62 2.29 -3.22 9.48
N GLU A 63 1.90 -2.84 10.70
CA GLU A 63 2.75 -3.06 11.89
C GLU A 63 3.06 -4.55 12.07
N VAL A 64 2.03 -5.41 11.98
CA VAL A 64 2.21 -6.87 12.07
C VAL A 64 3.08 -7.39 10.93
N CYS A 65 2.84 -6.92 9.69
CA CYS A 65 3.66 -7.33 8.55
C CYS A 65 5.15 -6.96 8.76
N ARG A 66 5.43 -5.74 9.18
CA ARG A 66 6.81 -5.28 9.46
C ARG A 66 7.48 -6.09 10.55
N LYS A 67 6.81 -6.30 11.69
CA LYS A 67 7.31 -7.18 12.75
C LYS A 67 7.63 -8.60 12.26
N LEU A 68 6.80 -9.13 11.36
CA LEU A 68 7.02 -10.45 10.78
C LEU A 68 8.22 -10.48 9.83
N TRP A 69 8.42 -9.46 8.99
CA TRP A 69 9.60 -9.38 8.12
C TRP A 69 10.87 -9.20 8.94
N ASP A 70 10.83 -8.41 10.01
CA ASP A 70 11.95 -8.20 10.95
C ASP A 70 12.18 -9.39 11.89
N SER A 71 11.36 -10.45 11.84
CA SER A 71 11.49 -11.60 12.73
C SER A 71 12.68 -12.51 12.44
N TRP A 72 13.35 -12.32 11.32
CA TRP A 72 14.62 -12.95 10.96
C TRP A 72 15.70 -11.88 10.82
N GLU A 73 16.81 -12.00 11.53
CA GLU A 73 17.97 -11.14 11.32
C GLU A 73 18.64 -11.46 9.96
N GLU A 74 19.34 -10.48 9.38
CA GLU A 74 19.93 -10.59 8.04
C GLU A 74 20.84 -11.80 7.87
N ASP A 75 21.59 -12.15 8.91
CA ASP A 75 22.53 -13.26 8.93
C ASP A 75 22.03 -14.50 9.70
N ALA A 76 20.72 -14.61 9.92
CA ALA A 76 20.12 -15.76 10.61
C ALA A 76 20.27 -17.08 9.83
N VAL A 77 20.31 -17.01 8.48
CA VAL A 77 20.42 -18.20 7.62
C VAL A 77 21.87 -18.62 7.47
N VAL A 78 22.23 -19.78 8.02
CA VAL A 78 23.61 -20.31 8.06
C VAL A 78 23.89 -21.28 6.92
N MET A 79 22.94 -22.14 6.55
CA MET A 79 23.05 -23.16 5.49
C MET A 79 24.21 -24.14 5.66
N ASP A 80 24.58 -24.46 6.91
CA ASP A 80 25.63 -25.44 7.20
C ASP A 80 25.08 -26.87 6.98
N LYS A 81 25.50 -27.47 5.87
CA LYS A 81 25.10 -28.83 5.50
C LYS A 81 25.80 -29.92 6.32
N GLU A 82 27.04 -29.67 6.76
CA GLU A 82 27.81 -30.65 7.52
C GLU A 82 27.31 -30.72 8.96
N GLY A 83 27.03 -29.57 9.56
CA GLY A 83 26.43 -29.46 10.90
C GLY A 83 24.92 -29.68 10.93
N ALA A 84 24.26 -29.87 9.77
CA ALA A 84 22.79 -29.95 9.63
C ALA A 84 22.07 -28.75 10.26
N VAL A 85 22.64 -27.54 10.15
CA VAL A 85 22.09 -26.29 10.68
C VAL A 85 21.63 -25.41 9.51
N PHE A 86 20.33 -25.18 9.42
CA PHE A 86 19.74 -24.26 8.42
C PHE A 86 19.90 -22.80 8.83
N ALA A 87 19.57 -22.48 10.09
CA ALA A 87 19.60 -21.13 10.62
C ALA A 87 20.01 -21.12 12.10
N ASP A 88 20.55 -19.98 12.52
CA ASP A 88 20.80 -19.70 13.94
C ASP A 88 19.48 -19.34 14.63
N ALA A 89 18.99 -20.23 15.48
CA ALA A 89 17.72 -20.05 16.18
C ALA A 89 17.71 -18.84 17.14
N THR A 90 18.88 -18.32 17.54
CA THR A 90 18.96 -17.14 18.40
C THR A 90 18.69 -15.83 17.65
N LYS A 91 18.72 -15.88 16.32
CA LYS A 91 18.47 -14.78 15.39
C LYS A 91 17.09 -14.83 14.73
N VAL A 92 16.20 -15.68 15.25
CA VAL A 92 14.83 -15.82 14.76
C VAL A 92 13.86 -15.56 15.91
N HIS A 93 13.08 -14.49 15.81
CA HIS A 93 12.33 -13.93 16.93
C HIS A 93 10.83 -14.08 16.76
N ARG A 94 10.15 -14.44 17.84
CA ARG A 94 8.70 -14.33 17.91
C ARG A 94 8.31 -12.86 18.03
N ILE A 95 7.21 -12.47 17.40
CA ILE A 95 6.71 -11.08 17.47
C ILE A 95 5.70 -10.89 18.61
N GLU A 96 5.03 -11.96 19.04
CA GLU A 96 4.03 -11.98 20.13
C GLU A 96 3.08 -10.77 20.07
N HIS A 97 2.59 -10.45 18.85
CA HIS A 97 1.70 -9.31 18.64
C HIS A 97 0.29 -9.64 19.13
N GLU A 98 -0.23 -8.79 20.01
CA GLU A 98 -1.62 -8.79 20.48
C GLU A 98 -2.19 -7.38 20.36
N GLY A 99 -2.90 -7.12 19.25
CA GLY A 99 -3.51 -5.83 18.95
C GLY A 99 -5.03 -5.85 19.01
N GLN A 100 -5.62 -4.77 18.56
CA GLN A 100 -7.07 -4.60 18.54
C GLN A 100 -7.72 -5.48 17.45
N PHE A 101 -7.09 -5.58 16.27
CA PHE A 101 -7.64 -6.27 15.10
C PHE A 101 -6.96 -7.61 14.85
N PHE A 102 -5.68 -7.74 15.20
CA PHE A 102 -4.90 -8.92 14.87
C PHE A 102 -4.11 -9.47 16.04
N LYS A 103 -3.90 -10.78 16.00
CA LYS A 103 -2.98 -11.49 16.89
C LYS A 103 -2.06 -12.35 16.04
N SER A 104 -0.77 -12.30 16.30
CA SER A 104 0.21 -13.09 15.58
C SER A 104 1.43 -13.39 16.44
N ARG A 105 1.72 -14.67 16.62
CA ARG A 105 2.86 -15.10 17.42
C ARG A 105 4.20 -14.90 16.68
N GLY A 106 4.22 -15.12 15.37
CA GLY A 106 5.48 -15.23 14.63
C GLY A 106 6.36 -16.42 15.07
N PRO A 107 7.59 -16.52 14.59
CA PRO A 107 8.17 -15.72 13.52
C PRO A 107 7.48 -15.96 12.17
N LEU A 108 7.85 -15.19 11.14
CA LEU A 108 7.48 -15.51 9.77
C LEU A 108 8.13 -16.84 9.36
N ASN A 109 7.42 -17.65 8.58
CA ASN A 109 7.93 -18.93 8.08
C ASN A 109 8.58 -18.83 6.68
N VAL A 110 9.06 -17.66 6.35
CA VAL A 110 9.89 -17.33 5.18
C VAL A 110 11.07 -16.51 5.71
N VAL A 111 12.28 -16.83 5.28
CA VAL A 111 13.48 -16.08 5.65
C VAL A 111 13.40 -14.64 5.17
N GLN A 112 14.22 -13.76 5.73
CA GLN A 112 14.28 -12.37 5.33
C GLN A 112 14.46 -12.24 3.82
N SER A 113 13.59 -11.44 3.19
CA SER A 113 13.63 -11.21 1.74
C SER A 113 14.60 -10.07 1.38
N PRO A 114 15.02 -9.96 0.09
CA PRO A 114 16.02 -8.99 -0.33
C PRO A 114 15.74 -7.53 0.05
N GLN A 115 14.46 -7.12 0.10
CA GLN A 115 14.05 -5.77 0.53
C GLN A 115 13.58 -5.72 1.99
N ASN A 116 13.58 -6.84 2.72
CA ASN A 116 12.91 -6.97 4.01
C ASN A 116 11.42 -6.59 3.96
N GLY A 117 10.72 -7.14 2.98
CA GLY A 117 9.35 -6.80 2.62
C GLY A 117 9.28 -5.97 1.33
N PRO A 118 8.08 -5.79 0.75
CA PRO A 118 7.91 -5.04 -0.48
C PRO A 118 8.00 -3.53 -0.25
N SER A 119 8.39 -2.77 -1.29
CA SER A 119 8.16 -1.32 -1.29
C SER A 119 6.67 -1.02 -1.17
N ILE A 120 6.31 -0.05 -0.34
CA ILE A 120 4.92 0.31 -0.05
C ILE A 120 4.48 1.47 -0.95
N LEU A 121 3.42 1.23 -1.70
CA LEU A 121 2.74 2.25 -2.50
C LEU A 121 1.36 2.54 -1.93
N GLN A 122 0.86 3.75 -2.14
CA GLN A 122 -0.44 4.19 -1.63
C GLN A 122 -1.07 5.27 -2.54
N ALA A 123 -2.39 5.39 -2.53
CA ALA A 123 -3.14 6.34 -3.37
C ALA A 123 -4.22 7.13 -2.59
N GLY A 124 -4.09 7.26 -1.25
CA GLY A 124 -5.08 7.95 -0.42
C GLY A 124 -4.99 9.48 -0.51
N THR A 125 -6.16 10.11 -0.60
CA THR A 125 -6.30 11.56 -0.64
C THR A 125 -7.06 12.12 0.56
N SER A 126 -7.72 11.26 1.35
CA SER A 126 -8.35 11.68 2.61
C SER A 126 -7.29 12.01 3.68
N PRO A 127 -7.63 12.80 4.71
CA PRO A 127 -6.68 13.11 5.79
C PRO A 127 -6.04 11.86 6.41
N LYS A 128 -6.82 10.83 6.78
CA LYS A 128 -6.30 9.56 7.29
C LYS A 128 -5.48 8.80 6.24
N GLY A 129 -5.87 8.86 4.97
CA GLY A 129 -5.10 8.25 3.88
C GLY A 129 -3.75 8.92 3.66
N MET A 130 -3.69 10.24 3.80
CA MET A 130 -2.43 10.99 3.74
C MET A 130 -1.54 10.70 4.97
N ASP A 131 -2.11 10.59 6.17
CA ASP A 131 -1.37 10.18 7.38
C ASP A 131 -0.77 8.78 7.22
N PHE A 132 -1.58 7.84 6.74
CA PHE A 132 -1.12 6.48 6.46
C PHE A 132 0.00 6.47 5.41
N ALA A 133 -0.17 7.21 4.31
CA ALA A 133 0.86 7.32 3.27
C ALA A 133 2.15 7.97 3.82
N ALA A 134 2.04 9.03 4.60
CA ALA A 134 3.18 9.70 5.21
C ALA A 134 3.97 8.79 6.15
N GLN A 135 3.29 7.89 6.87
CA GLN A 135 3.96 6.95 7.78
C GLN A 135 4.63 5.78 7.07
N TYR A 136 4.03 5.29 5.97
CA TYR A 136 4.41 3.98 5.43
C TYR A 136 4.87 3.98 3.98
N ALA A 137 4.38 4.91 3.13
CA ALA A 137 4.59 4.79 1.69
C ALA A 137 5.99 5.22 1.24
N ASP A 138 6.59 4.42 0.34
CA ASP A 138 7.80 4.77 -0.42
C ASP A 138 7.42 5.49 -1.71
N GLY A 139 6.18 5.28 -2.18
CA GLY A 139 5.63 5.99 -3.32
C GLY A 139 4.12 6.23 -3.17
N ILE A 140 3.68 7.39 -3.66
CA ILE A 140 2.27 7.76 -3.70
C ILE A 140 1.88 8.04 -5.14
N PHE A 141 0.76 7.45 -5.59
CA PHE A 141 0.10 7.85 -6.82
C PHE A 141 -1.10 8.73 -6.48
N ALA A 142 -1.13 9.95 -6.99
CA ALA A 142 -2.20 10.90 -6.74
C ALA A 142 -2.75 11.46 -8.06
N ILE A 143 -4.04 11.74 -8.09
CA ILE A 143 -4.68 12.48 -9.18
C ILE A 143 -5.18 13.80 -8.60
N GLN A 144 -4.77 14.90 -9.20
CA GLN A 144 -5.18 16.25 -8.79
C GLN A 144 -5.69 17.03 -9.98
N PRO A 145 -6.79 17.80 -9.81
CA PRO A 145 -7.42 18.48 -10.93
C PRO A 145 -6.59 19.64 -11.52
N ARG A 146 -5.68 20.21 -10.73
CA ARG A 146 -4.84 21.37 -11.11
C ARG A 146 -3.46 21.27 -10.48
N ALA A 147 -2.50 21.99 -11.07
CA ALA A 147 -1.12 22.05 -10.57
C ALA A 147 -1.03 22.62 -9.15
N GLU A 148 -1.85 23.61 -8.81
CA GLU A 148 -1.89 24.21 -7.47
C GLU A 148 -2.34 23.20 -6.41
N ASN A 149 -3.36 22.37 -6.72
CA ASN A 149 -3.82 21.31 -5.84
C ASN A 149 -2.73 20.22 -5.67
N ALA A 150 -2.00 19.91 -6.74
CA ALA A 150 -0.88 18.97 -6.69
C ALA A 150 0.25 19.49 -5.80
N ALA A 151 0.61 20.77 -5.93
CA ALA A 151 1.62 21.42 -5.10
C ALA A 151 1.22 21.43 -3.62
N GLN A 152 -0.05 21.76 -3.31
CA GLN A 152 -0.56 21.75 -1.95
C GLN A 152 -0.57 20.34 -1.35
N TYR A 153 -1.06 19.35 -2.10
CA TYR A 153 -1.05 17.93 -1.69
C TYR A 153 0.39 17.45 -1.41
N TYR A 154 1.32 17.79 -2.29
CA TYR A 154 2.73 17.45 -2.12
C TYR A 154 3.29 18.03 -0.82
N ALA A 155 3.08 19.33 -0.58
CA ALA A 155 3.56 20.00 0.62
C ALA A 155 2.94 19.42 1.91
N ASP A 156 1.63 19.12 1.90
CA ASP A 156 0.93 18.55 3.04
C ASP A 156 1.48 17.16 3.38
N VAL A 157 1.61 16.26 2.40
CA VAL A 157 2.17 14.91 2.64
C VAL A 157 3.60 15.01 3.19
N LYS A 158 4.44 15.86 2.61
CA LYS A 158 5.82 16.03 3.08
C LYS A 158 5.89 16.57 4.51
N SER A 159 5.02 17.53 4.86
CA SER A 159 4.90 18.05 6.23
C SER A 159 4.46 16.96 7.22
N ARG A 160 3.51 16.09 6.83
CA ARG A 160 3.08 14.95 7.67
C ARG A 160 4.21 13.95 7.88
N MET A 161 5.03 13.68 6.85
CA MET A 161 6.21 12.81 7.00
C MET A 161 7.16 13.34 8.07
N ASP A 162 7.46 14.66 8.07
CA ASP A 162 8.26 15.28 9.11
C ASP A 162 7.64 15.13 10.51
N GLN A 163 6.31 15.29 10.63
CA GLN A 163 5.60 15.12 11.91
C GLN A 163 5.70 13.68 12.44
N PHE A 164 5.76 12.69 11.54
CA PHE A 164 5.99 11.29 11.91
C PHE A 164 7.47 10.92 12.05
N GLY A 165 8.38 11.89 11.99
CA GLY A 165 9.83 11.68 12.11
C GLY A 165 10.45 10.94 10.93
N ARG A 166 9.80 11.00 9.76
CA ARG A 166 10.24 10.33 8.55
C ARG A 166 10.80 11.35 7.55
N ASP A 167 11.99 11.07 7.00
CA ASP A 167 12.58 11.93 5.98
C ASP A 167 11.67 12.06 4.74
N PRO A 168 11.22 13.28 4.38
CA PRO A 168 10.37 13.51 3.22
C PRO A 168 10.96 13.05 1.89
N SER A 169 12.28 12.93 1.79
CA SER A 169 12.94 12.44 0.57
C SER A 169 12.69 10.94 0.30
N HIS A 170 12.32 10.17 1.32
CA HIS A 170 12.10 8.73 1.23
C HIS A 170 10.77 8.34 0.57
N CYS A 171 9.92 9.29 0.23
CA CYS A 171 8.68 9.02 -0.50
C CYS A 171 8.64 9.80 -1.82
N ARG A 172 8.34 9.10 -2.91
CA ARG A 172 8.11 9.71 -4.22
C ARG A 172 6.61 9.90 -4.44
N ILE A 173 6.20 11.09 -4.86
CA ILE A 173 4.80 11.39 -5.20
C ILE A 173 4.69 11.53 -6.71
N LEU A 174 3.89 10.66 -7.32
CA LEU A 174 3.64 10.60 -8.75
C LEU A 174 2.23 11.11 -9.02
N PHE A 175 2.11 12.16 -9.82
CA PHE A 175 0.82 12.69 -10.23
C PHE A 175 0.42 12.11 -11.58
N GLY A 176 -0.81 11.53 -11.62
CA GLY A 176 -1.41 11.09 -12.87
C GLY A 176 -1.78 12.32 -13.71
N ALA A 177 -1.40 12.30 -14.98
CA ALA A 177 -1.80 13.29 -15.97
C ALA A 177 -2.36 12.60 -17.20
N GLN A 178 -3.44 13.13 -17.72
CA GLN A 178 -4.07 12.67 -18.97
C GLN A 178 -4.08 13.85 -19.96
N PRO A 179 -3.03 14.01 -20.77
CA PRO A 179 -2.97 15.09 -21.74
C PRO A 179 -3.90 14.81 -22.92
N ILE A 180 -4.57 15.86 -23.41
CA ILE A 180 -5.29 15.86 -24.68
C ILE A 180 -4.47 16.72 -25.64
N ILE A 181 -4.03 16.14 -26.75
CA ILE A 181 -3.10 16.75 -27.68
C ILE A 181 -3.83 17.17 -28.95
N GLY A 182 -3.71 18.44 -29.31
CA GLY A 182 -4.16 19.04 -30.56
C GLY A 182 -3.05 19.85 -31.23
N GLU A 183 -3.20 20.19 -32.51
CA GLU A 183 -2.30 21.14 -33.20
C GLU A 183 -2.58 22.58 -32.76
N SER A 184 -3.75 22.83 -32.15
CA SER A 184 -4.17 24.07 -31.51
C SER A 184 -4.93 23.80 -30.21
N GLU A 185 -5.11 24.83 -29.38
CA GLU A 185 -5.92 24.75 -28.17
C GLU A 185 -7.38 24.41 -28.49
N ASP A 186 -7.93 25.03 -29.55
CA ASP A 186 -9.31 24.76 -30.01
C ASP A 186 -9.49 23.28 -30.39
N GLU A 187 -8.56 22.70 -31.14
CA GLU A 187 -8.61 21.27 -31.49
C GLU A 187 -8.50 20.37 -30.26
N ALA A 188 -7.68 20.73 -29.28
CA ALA A 188 -7.57 19.97 -28.04
C ALA A 188 -8.89 20.04 -27.24
N GLN A 189 -9.56 21.18 -27.21
CA GLN A 189 -10.86 21.35 -26.57
C GLN A 189 -11.96 20.55 -27.30
N GLU A 190 -12.03 20.60 -28.63
CA GLU A 190 -12.99 19.80 -29.42
C GLU A 190 -12.81 18.30 -29.13
N LYS A 191 -11.57 17.79 -29.09
CA LYS A 191 -11.28 16.41 -28.75
C LYS A 191 -11.70 16.05 -27.31
N GLN A 192 -11.54 16.98 -26.37
CA GLN A 192 -11.99 16.80 -25.00
C GLN A 192 -13.52 16.70 -24.91
N GLU A 193 -14.22 17.58 -25.62
CA GLU A 193 -15.70 17.58 -25.67
C GLU A 193 -16.24 16.29 -26.32
N GLU A 194 -15.64 15.87 -27.44
CA GLU A 194 -15.96 14.60 -28.08
C GLU A 194 -15.76 13.43 -27.12
N HIS A 195 -14.60 13.36 -26.47
CA HIS A 195 -14.29 12.30 -25.48
C HIS A 195 -15.31 12.28 -24.33
N ASN A 196 -15.66 13.44 -23.80
CA ASN A 196 -16.63 13.55 -22.70
C ASN A 196 -18.03 13.15 -23.15
N SER A 197 -18.42 13.42 -24.43
CA SER A 197 -19.71 13.06 -24.97
C SER A 197 -19.95 11.55 -25.09
N LEU A 198 -18.86 10.78 -25.16
CA LEU A 198 -18.90 9.31 -25.22
C LEU A 198 -19.21 8.65 -23.86
N VAL A 199 -19.19 9.41 -22.76
CA VAL A 199 -19.52 8.90 -21.43
C VAL A 199 -21.03 8.91 -21.22
N PRO A 200 -21.70 7.75 -21.12
CA PRO A 200 -23.12 7.72 -20.82
C PRO A 200 -23.40 8.30 -19.43
N LEU A 201 -24.41 9.19 -19.33
CA LEU A 201 -24.76 9.81 -18.04
C LEU A 201 -25.05 8.78 -16.95
N ASP A 202 -25.79 7.72 -17.29
CA ASP A 202 -26.17 6.66 -16.36
C ASP A 202 -24.94 5.91 -15.83
N ALA A 203 -23.93 5.69 -16.67
CA ALA A 203 -22.67 5.07 -16.25
C ALA A 203 -21.89 5.98 -15.26
N GLY A 204 -21.84 7.28 -15.57
CA GLY A 204 -21.23 8.27 -14.67
C GLY A 204 -21.94 8.35 -13.32
N LEU A 205 -23.27 8.39 -13.30
CA LEU A 205 -24.07 8.39 -12.06
C LEU A 205 -23.91 7.09 -11.25
N THR A 206 -23.81 5.94 -11.93
CA THR A 206 -23.58 4.65 -11.27
C THR A 206 -22.23 4.63 -10.57
N ILE A 207 -21.17 5.15 -11.21
CA ILE A 207 -19.84 5.24 -10.60
C ILE A 207 -19.87 6.17 -9.39
N LEU A 208 -20.50 7.35 -9.51
CA LEU A 208 -20.60 8.31 -8.40
C LEU A 208 -21.41 7.76 -7.22
N SER A 209 -22.43 6.95 -7.46
CA SER A 209 -23.24 6.35 -6.39
C SER A 209 -22.54 5.19 -5.66
N ALA A 210 -21.48 4.64 -6.23
CA ALA A 210 -20.69 3.55 -5.65
C ALA A 210 -19.58 4.03 -4.70
N HIS A 211 -19.34 5.34 -4.64
CA HIS A 211 -18.36 6.00 -3.77
C HIS A 211 -19.01 6.72 -2.61
#